data_5b3d18476f7299b4edc2b201bb1cb9b7
#
_entry.id   5b3d18476f7299b4edc2b201bb1cb9b7
#
_cell.length_a   1.000
_cell.length_b   1.000
_cell.length_c   1.000
_cell.angle_alpha   90.00
_cell.angle_beta   90.00
_cell.angle_gamma   90.00
#
_symmetry.space_group_name_H-M   'P 1'
#
loop_
_entity.id
_entity.type
_entity.pdbx_description
1 polymer ?
#
loop_
_entity_poly.entity_id
_entity_poly.type
_entity_poly.pdbx_seq_one_letter_code
_entity_poly.pdbx_strand_id
1 'polypeptide(L)'
;MDHSEVPGKTEREVRTIEKIVRSSRNLRATNSIVDDCYVAAGKLGAALSESTMIWDDAAPSLVVEEAGGVYTDIDGNTLDFNVTPDTYLKNFSSVSTSQALHAQVMSLVHK
;
A
#
# COMPACT_ATOMS: atom_id res chain seq x y z
N MET A 1 -2.55 -0.45 -10.63
CA MET A 1 -2.78 -1.88 -10.44
C MET A 1 -2.46 -2.62 -11.72
N ASP A 2 -1.54 -3.55 -11.66
CA ASP A 2 -1.08 -4.25 -12.85
C ASP A 2 -1.66 -5.67 -12.90
N HIS A 3 -1.85 -6.18 -14.11
CA HIS A 3 -2.21 -7.57 -14.31
C HIS A 3 -1.10 -8.48 -13.77
N SER A 4 -1.47 -9.53 -13.05
CA SER A 4 -0.52 -10.48 -12.50
C SER A 4 -0.79 -11.89 -13.04
N GLU A 5 0.28 -12.59 -13.39
CA GLU A 5 0.20 -13.99 -13.77
C GLU A 5 0.17 -14.94 -12.57
N VAL A 6 0.35 -14.41 -11.35
CA VAL A 6 0.23 -15.22 -10.14
C VAL A 6 -1.22 -15.62 -9.95
N PRO A 7 -1.53 -16.95 -9.85
CA PRO A 7 -2.90 -17.41 -9.70
C PRO A 7 -3.59 -16.80 -8.48
N GLY A 8 -4.80 -16.30 -8.67
CA GLY A 8 -5.63 -15.74 -7.62
C GLY A 8 -5.28 -14.31 -7.20
N LYS A 9 -4.18 -13.73 -7.67
CA LYS A 9 -3.78 -12.40 -7.26
C LYS A 9 -4.71 -11.32 -7.82
N THR A 10 -5.03 -11.39 -9.09
CA THR A 10 -5.94 -10.42 -9.74
C THR A 10 -7.32 -10.46 -9.08
N GLU A 11 -7.85 -11.64 -8.83
CA GLU A 11 -9.15 -11.81 -8.16
C GLU A 11 -9.13 -11.22 -6.75
N ARG A 12 -8.04 -11.40 -6.02
CA ARG A 12 -7.88 -10.83 -4.68
C ARG A 12 -7.84 -9.30 -4.74
N GLU A 13 -7.12 -8.74 -5.69
CA GLU A 13 -7.05 -7.29 -5.88
C GLU A 13 -8.43 -6.71 -6.24
N VAL A 14 -9.16 -7.36 -7.13
CA VAL A 14 -10.51 -6.92 -7.51
C VAL A 14 -11.47 -6.95 -6.31
N ARG A 15 -11.40 -8.00 -5.48
CA ARG A 15 -12.21 -8.06 -4.26
C ARG A 15 -11.85 -6.95 -3.29
N THR A 16 -10.57 -6.63 -3.15
CA THR A 16 -10.13 -5.52 -2.32
C THR A 16 -10.67 -4.18 -2.84
N ILE A 17 -10.60 -3.97 -4.14
CA ILE A 17 -11.16 -2.77 -4.78
C ILE A 17 -12.66 -2.65 -4.50
N GLU A 18 -13.42 -3.73 -4.62
CA GLU A 18 -14.86 -3.72 -4.33
C GLU A 18 -15.13 -3.27 -2.90
N LYS A 19 -14.40 -3.81 -1.93
CA LYS A 19 -14.55 -3.44 -0.52
C LYS A 19 -14.23 -1.95 -0.31
N ILE A 20 -13.18 -1.46 -0.94
CA ILE A 20 -12.78 -0.06 -0.81
C ILE A 20 -13.85 0.86 -1.41
N VAL A 21 -14.35 0.54 -2.60
CA VAL A 21 -15.39 1.33 -3.27
C VAL A 21 -16.65 1.43 -2.41
N ARG A 22 -17.04 0.32 -1.78
CA ARG A 22 -18.23 0.29 -0.93
C ARG A 22 -18.08 1.06 0.38
N SER A 23 -16.85 1.27 0.84
CA SER A 23 -16.54 1.82 2.17
C SER A 23 -15.91 3.20 2.13
N SER A 24 -15.58 3.71 0.97
CA SER A 24 -14.91 5.00 0.82
C SER A 24 -15.71 5.95 -0.05
N ARG A 25 -15.38 7.23 0.07
CA ARG A 25 -16.01 8.27 -0.73
C ARG A 25 -15.56 8.21 -2.19
N ASN A 26 -14.32 7.87 -2.43
CA ASN A 26 -13.72 7.89 -3.76
C ASN A 26 -12.52 6.96 -3.84
N LEU A 27 -12.33 6.32 -4.97
CA LEU A 27 -11.18 5.49 -5.27
C LEU A 27 -10.49 6.00 -6.52
N ARG A 28 -9.16 6.05 -6.47
CA ARG A 28 -8.33 6.30 -7.63
C ARG A 28 -7.34 5.15 -7.80
N ALA A 29 -7.13 4.73 -9.03
CA ALA A 29 -6.18 3.67 -9.36
C ALA A 29 -5.07 4.29 -10.21
N THR A 30 -4.03 4.80 -9.56
CA THR A 30 -2.94 5.53 -10.23
C THR A 30 -1.64 4.75 -10.25
N ASN A 31 -1.44 3.84 -9.30
CA ASN A 31 -0.24 3.00 -9.22
C ASN A 31 1.06 3.83 -9.17
N SER A 32 1.06 4.90 -8.38
CA SER A 32 2.14 5.89 -8.35
C SER A 32 2.59 6.20 -6.93
N ILE A 33 3.88 6.46 -6.77
CA ILE A 33 4.49 6.96 -5.53
C ILE A 33 3.84 8.28 -5.05
N VAL A 34 3.27 9.06 -5.96
CA VAL A 34 2.55 10.29 -5.63
C VAL A 34 1.40 10.04 -4.65
N ASP A 35 0.77 8.88 -4.71
CA ASP A 35 -0.31 8.50 -3.81
C ASP A 35 0.15 8.45 -2.36
N ASP A 36 1.33 7.88 -2.09
CA ASP A 36 1.90 7.84 -0.75
C ASP A 36 2.20 9.25 -0.24
N CYS A 37 2.71 10.11 -1.10
CA CYS A 37 2.97 11.50 -0.75
C CYS A 37 1.67 12.25 -0.43
N TYR A 38 0.58 11.96 -1.14
CA TYR A 38 -0.73 12.55 -0.85
C TYR A 38 -1.31 12.03 0.46
N VAL A 39 -1.06 10.78 0.82
CA VAL A 39 -1.40 10.26 2.15
C VAL A 39 -0.64 11.02 3.22
N ALA A 40 0.67 11.21 3.05
CA ALA A 40 1.51 11.97 3.97
C ALA A 40 1.04 13.41 4.12
N ALA A 41 0.59 14.02 3.03
CA ALA A 41 0.07 15.40 3.02
C ALA A 41 -1.38 15.51 3.54
N GLY A 42 -2.02 14.40 3.88
CA GLY A 42 -3.41 14.40 4.36
C GLY A 42 -4.46 14.56 3.28
N LYS A 43 -4.10 14.42 2.01
CA LYS A 43 -5.02 14.59 0.87
C LYS A 43 -5.73 13.31 0.48
N LEU A 44 -5.14 12.16 0.79
CA LEU A 44 -5.73 10.83 0.62
C LEU A 44 -5.74 10.12 1.96
N GLY A 45 -6.76 9.29 2.18
CA GLY A 45 -6.88 8.50 3.41
C GLY A 45 -5.91 7.32 3.44
N ALA A 46 -5.74 6.67 2.32
CA ALA A 46 -4.87 5.50 2.21
C ALA A 46 -4.39 5.29 0.78
N ALA A 47 -3.25 4.62 0.64
CA ALA A 47 -2.76 4.11 -0.62
C ALA A 47 -2.34 2.66 -0.42
N LEU A 48 -2.73 1.78 -1.37
CA LEU A 48 -2.45 0.36 -1.31
C LEU A 48 -1.80 -0.11 -2.60
N SER A 49 -0.80 -0.99 -2.48
CA SER A 49 -0.20 -1.67 -3.62
C SER A 49 0.18 -3.09 -3.22
N GLU A 50 -0.13 -4.06 -4.06
CA GLU A 50 0.21 -5.47 -3.80
C GLU A 50 1.52 -5.90 -4.44
N SER A 51 2.11 -5.08 -5.30
CA SER A 51 3.33 -5.46 -6.00
C SER A 51 4.21 -4.23 -6.21
N THR A 52 5.22 -4.10 -5.38
CA THR A 52 6.18 -3.00 -5.44
C THR A 52 7.61 -3.52 -5.32
N MET A 53 8.56 -2.70 -5.70
CA MET A 53 9.99 -2.96 -5.52
C MET A 53 10.54 -2.07 -4.42
N ILE A 54 11.74 -2.37 -3.94
CA ILE A 54 12.34 -1.60 -2.84
C ILE A 54 12.43 -0.10 -3.15
N TRP A 55 12.69 0.26 -4.40
CA TRP A 55 12.79 1.68 -4.79
C TRP A 55 11.44 2.39 -4.82
N ASP A 56 10.33 1.63 -4.84
CA ASP A 56 8.98 2.21 -4.76
C ASP A 56 8.57 2.50 -3.32
N ASP A 57 9.14 1.79 -2.35
CA ASP A 57 8.68 1.81 -0.95
C ASP A 57 9.63 2.52 0.01
N ALA A 58 10.95 2.44 -0.23
CA ALA A 58 11.92 2.90 0.76
C ALA A 58 11.79 4.38 1.08
N ALA A 59 11.76 5.24 0.08
CA ALA A 59 11.60 6.69 0.29
C ALA A 59 10.17 7.06 0.72
N PRO A 60 9.10 6.55 0.10
CA PRO A 60 7.74 6.87 0.55
C PRO A 60 7.45 6.44 1.98
N SER A 61 8.00 5.30 2.44
CA SER A 61 7.80 4.87 3.83
C SER A 61 8.34 5.91 4.81
N LEU A 62 9.50 6.46 4.53
CA LEU A 62 10.09 7.50 5.37
C LEU A 62 9.23 8.78 5.35
N VAL A 63 8.78 9.21 4.19
CA VAL A 63 7.95 10.40 4.06
C VAL A 63 6.64 10.26 4.84
N VAL A 64 5.97 9.11 4.72
CA VAL A 64 4.71 8.86 5.43
C VAL A 64 4.94 8.80 6.93
N GLU A 65 5.97 8.11 7.39
CA GLU A 65 6.28 7.96 8.83
C GLU A 65 6.66 9.31 9.44
N GLU A 66 7.48 10.11 8.77
CA GLU A 66 7.86 11.44 9.25
C GLU A 66 6.67 12.40 9.30
N ALA A 67 5.66 12.17 8.48
CA ALA A 67 4.42 12.94 8.53
C ALA A 67 3.43 12.44 9.59
N GLY A 68 3.79 11.41 10.37
CA GLY A 68 2.96 10.85 11.41
C GLY A 68 2.00 9.76 10.94
N GLY A 69 2.14 9.30 9.70
CA GLY A 69 1.34 8.21 9.16
C GLY A 69 1.91 6.83 9.46
N VAL A 70 1.26 5.81 8.92
CA VAL A 70 1.65 4.40 9.06
C VAL A 70 1.94 3.83 7.68
N TYR A 71 3.04 3.11 7.57
CA TYR A 71 3.45 2.44 6.33
C TYR A 71 3.81 0.98 6.65
N THR A 72 3.03 0.04 6.15
CA THR A 72 3.21 -1.39 6.42
C THR A 72 3.05 -2.18 5.13
N ASP A 73 3.35 -3.48 5.19
CA ASP A 73 2.93 -4.39 4.13
C ASP A 73 1.42 -4.69 4.25
N ILE A 74 0.91 -5.49 3.33
CA ILE A 74 -0.53 -5.79 3.28
C ILE A 74 -0.99 -6.63 4.47
N ASP A 75 -0.07 -7.28 5.17
CA ASP A 75 -0.36 -8.05 6.38
C ASP A 75 -0.22 -7.23 7.67
N GLY A 76 0.14 -5.96 7.55
CA GLY A 76 0.27 -5.06 8.69
C GLY A 76 1.65 -5.06 9.33
N ASN A 77 2.62 -5.72 8.73
CA ASN A 77 3.99 -5.80 9.25
C ASN A 77 4.85 -4.66 8.70
N THR A 78 5.84 -4.24 9.48
CA THR A 78 6.85 -3.29 9.02
C THR A 78 7.66 -3.91 7.87
N LEU A 79 7.88 -3.13 6.81
CA LEU A 79 8.68 -3.59 5.69
C LEU A 79 10.16 -3.68 6.07
N ASP A 80 10.80 -4.74 5.59
CA ASP A 80 12.24 -4.97 5.79
C ASP A 80 13.00 -4.48 4.55
N PHE A 81 13.72 -3.37 4.71
CA PHE A 81 14.53 -2.77 3.65
C PHE A 81 16.02 -3.12 3.75
N ASN A 82 16.37 -4.19 4.44
CA ASN A 82 17.76 -4.66 4.49
C ASN A 82 18.28 -4.97 3.09
N VAL A 83 19.36 -4.30 2.71
CA VAL A 83 19.92 -4.44 1.36
C VAL A 83 20.80 -5.68 1.30
N THR A 84 20.45 -6.59 0.40
CA THR A 84 21.23 -7.77 0.05
C THR A 84 21.45 -7.78 -1.48
N PRO A 85 22.33 -8.65 -2.03
CA PRO A 85 22.51 -8.70 -3.48
C PRO A 85 21.23 -8.98 -4.26
N ASP A 86 20.24 -9.63 -3.63
CA ASP A 86 18.98 -10.02 -4.28
C ASP A 86 17.81 -9.10 -3.97
N THR A 87 18.02 -8.02 -3.22
CA THR A 87 16.93 -7.13 -2.77
C THR A 87 16.15 -6.53 -3.95
N TYR A 88 16.83 -6.24 -5.07
CA TYR A 88 16.18 -5.68 -6.25
C TYR A 88 15.18 -6.63 -6.91
N LEU A 89 15.26 -7.92 -6.61
CA LEU A 89 14.32 -8.93 -7.12
C LEU A 89 13.11 -9.14 -6.21
N LYS A 90 13.17 -8.61 -4.99
CA LYS A 90 12.16 -8.85 -3.98
C LYS A 90 10.90 -8.02 -4.27
N ASN A 91 9.74 -8.67 -4.21
CA ASN A 91 8.45 -8.01 -4.28
C ASN A 91 7.98 -7.62 -2.89
N PHE A 92 7.44 -6.41 -2.79
CA PHE A 92 6.80 -5.91 -1.57
C PHE A 92 5.34 -5.62 -1.85
N SER A 93 4.55 -5.59 -0.79
CA SER A 93 3.24 -4.94 -0.79
C SER A 93 3.32 -3.73 0.13
N SER A 94 2.44 -2.77 -0.06
CA SER A 94 2.45 -1.57 0.79
C SER A 94 1.05 -1.08 1.09
N VAL A 95 0.89 -0.59 2.30
CA VAL A 95 -0.30 0.12 2.77
C VAL A 95 0.18 1.35 3.51
N SER A 96 -0.16 2.53 2.99
CA SER A 96 0.13 3.79 3.66
C SER A 96 -1.18 4.45 4.07
N THR A 97 -1.25 4.91 5.31
CA THR A 97 -2.47 5.50 5.89
C THR A 97 -2.10 6.54 6.92
N SER A 98 -3.09 7.34 7.34
CA SER A 98 -3.00 8.03 8.63
C SER A 98 -3.11 7.01 9.76
N GLN A 99 -2.63 7.36 10.96
CA GLN A 99 -2.75 6.46 12.12
C GLN A 99 -4.20 6.12 12.44
N ALA A 100 -5.10 7.09 12.30
CA ALA A 100 -6.51 6.91 12.61
C ALA A 100 -7.20 5.91 11.69
N LEU A 101 -6.76 5.78 10.44
CA LEU A 101 -7.41 4.94 9.44
C LEU A 101 -6.78 3.55 9.28
N HIS A 102 -5.59 3.33 9.82
CA HIS A 102 -4.84 2.09 9.56
C HIS A 102 -5.64 0.84 9.93
N ALA A 103 -6.22 0.81 11.12
CA ALA A 103 -6.98 -0.35 11.58
C ALA A 103 -8.20 -0.62 10.69
N GLN A 104 -8.90 0.43 10.25
CA GLN A 104 -10.06 0.29 9.35
C GLN A 104 -9.65 -0.24 7.99
N VAL A 105 -8.56 0.28 7.44
CA VAL A 105 -8.05 -0.16 6.13
C VAL A 105 -7.61 -1.61 6.20
N MET A 106 -6.87 -2.00 7.23
CA MET A 106 -6.43 -3.39 7.40
C MET A 106 -7.63 -4.34 7.58
N SER A 107 -8.66 -3.91 8.28
CA SER A 107 -9.89 -4.68 8.41
C SER A 107 -10.58 -4.90 7.07
N LEU A 108 -10.61 -3.89 6.19
CA LEU A 108 -11.15 -4.03 4.85
C LEU A 108 -10.36 -5.01 3.99
N VAL A 109 -9.04 -4.92 4.05
CA VAL A 109 -8.16 -5.76 3.22
C VAL A 109 -8.27 -7.23 3.61
N HIS A 110 -8.43 -7.53 4.90
CA HIS A 110 -8.43 -8.91 5.41
C HIS A 110 -9.83 -9.49 5.63
N LYS A 111 -10.85 -8.80 5.23
CA LYS A 111 -12.23 -9.28 5.38
C LYS A 111 -12.58 -10.42 4.45
#